data_c10b0ee965c43fdf6118dadfa3e1afce
#
_entry.id   c10b0ee965c43fdf6118dadfa3e1afce
#
_cell.length_a   1.000
_cell.length_b   1.000
_cell.length_c   1.000
_cell.angle_alpha   90.00
_cell.angle_beta   90.00
_cell.angle_gamma   90.00
#
_symmetry.space_group_name_H-M   'P 1'
#
loop_
_entity.id
_entity.type
_entity.pdbx_description
1 polymer ?
#
loop_
_entity_poly.entity_id
_entity_poly.type
_entity_poly.pdbx_seq_one_letter_code
_entity_poly.pdbx_strand_id
1 'polypeptide(L)'
;MRFLESYKDAAIITVRNSSSRLPNKAIMIIKNQLTSIEIVINRAKKTNLPVILATSTDPSDDIFVEIAKKNRIEVFRGSLLNKIKRWFDCFEYFSIDNGLLLDGDDLCHNYDIGIRAINQLKFSNSNMIINPPEIITGFFTYAINYEGLKKIYEIVPDELTNTDVITRFIEKSKITTENIVLDSSEQNKNIRLTLDYQEDLLFFRKLYQDLDILESGKNIVAYLEKNSDIPLINFKKQQDFLNNQTKFNESVL
;
A
#
# COMPACT_ATOMS: atom_id res chain seq x y z
N MET A 1 3.91 -19.55 -26.12
CA MET A 1 3.07 -18.36 -25.93
C MET A 1 2.44 -18.52 -24.56
N ARG A 2 2.91 -17.85 -23.48
CA ARG A 2 2.19 -17.82 -22.22
C ARG A 2 0.94 -16.95 -22.47
N PHE A 3 -0.25 -17.51 -22.27
CA PHE A 3 -1.45 -16.69 -22.18
C PHE A 3 -1.25 -15.78 -20.97
N LEU A 4 -1.24 -14.47 -21.18
CA LEU A 4 -1.24 -13.51 -20.08
C LEU A 4 -2.52 -13.75 -19.28
N GLU A 5 -2.37 -13.99 -17.98
CA GLU A 5 -3.54 -14.07 -17.11
C GLU A 5 -4.22 -12.71 -17.10
N SER A 6 -5.54 -12.70 -17.29
CA SER A 6 -6.36 -11.49 -17.23
C SER A 6 -7.13 -11.49 -15.92
N TYR A 7 -7.03 -10.40 -15.17
CA TYR A 7 -7.69 -10.25 -13.89
C TYR A 7 -8.68 -9.08 -13.90
N LYS A 8 -9.95 -9.35 -13.65
CA LYS A 8 -10.92 -8.25 -13.47
C LYS A 8 -10.57 -7.39 -12.26
N ASP A 9 -10.28 -8.05 -11.13
CA ASP A 9 -9.92 -7.40 -9.87
C ASP A 9 -8.59 -7.96 -9.40
N ALA A 10 -7.66 -7.13 -8.88
CA ALA A 10 -6.38 -7.57 -8.35
C ALA A 10 -5.91 -6.70 -7.16
N ALA A 11 -5.13 -7.28 -6.25
CA ALA A 11 -4.39 -6.56 -5.22
C ALA A 11 -2.96 -6.30 -5.71
N ILE A 12 -2.57 -5.03 -5.81
CA ILE A 12 -1.28 -4.59 -6.32
C ILE A 12 -0.47 -4.02 -5.18
N ILE A 13 0.59 -4.73 -4.78
CA ILE A 13 1.50 -4.30 -3.74
C ILE A 13 2.65 -3.53 -4.40
N THR A 14 2.79 -2.25 -4.04
CA THR A 14 3.87 -1.40 -4.55
C THR A 14 5.07 -1.45 -3.63
N VAL A 15 6.23 -1.85 -4.14
CA VAL A 15 7.47 -1.94 -3.35
C VAL A 15 8.69 -1.54 -4.17
N ARG A 16 9.65 -0.86 -3.51
CA ARG A 16 10.99 -0.56 -4.02
C ARG A 16 12.00 -0.65 -2.88
N ASN A 17 13.25 -0.94 -3.22
CA ASN A 17 14.33 -1.02 -2.23
C ASN A 17 14.97 0.35 -1.92
N SER A 18 14.61 1.40 -2.69
CA SER A 18 15.18 2.75 -2.63
C SER A 18 14.62 3.63 -1.50
N SER A 19 14.40 3.08 -0.29
CA SER A 19 13.98 3.89 0.87
C SER A 19 15.17 4.66 1.45
N SER A 20 15.07 6.00 1.54
CA SER A 20 16.10 6.84 2.14
C SER A 20 16.04 6.90 3.67
N ARG A 21 14.85 6.80 4.27
CA ARG A 21 14.64 6.90 5.73
C ARG A 21 14.98 5.61 6.47
N LEU A 22 14.67 4.47 5.87
CA LEU A 22 14.99 3.14 6.40
C LEU A 22 15.40 2.24 5.22
N PRO A 23 16.69 2.22 4.84
CA PRO A 23 17.18 1.41 3.74
C PRO A 23 16.83 -0.07 3.91
N ASN A 24 16.49 -0.73 2.81
CA ASN A 24 16.12 -2.15 2.79
C ASN A 24 14.91 -2.53 3.67
N LYS A 25 14.06 -1.58 4.04
CA LYS A 25 12.92 -1.83 4.94
C LYS A 25 12.03 -2.99 4.49
N ALA A 26 11.84 -3.15 3.17
CA ALA A 26 10.98 -4.19 2.61
C ALA A 26 11.48 -5.63 2.85
N ILE A 27 12.78 -5.81 3.03
CA ILE A 27 13.40 -7.12 3.27
C ILE A 27 13.89 -7.33 4.72
N MET A 28 13.59 -6.38 5.62
CA MET A 28 13.90 -6.54 7.04
C MET A 28 13.05 -7.65 7.67
N ILE A 29 13.68 -8.50 8.44
CA ILE A 29 13.00 -9.57 9.18
C ILE A 29 12.20 -8.97 10.34
N ILE A 30 10.92 -9.31 10.37
CA ILE A 30 9.97 -8.87 11.40
C ILE A 30 9.64 -10.01 12.37
N LYS A 31 9.22 -11.18 11.87
CA LYS A 31 8.79 -12.34 12.67
C LYS A 31 9.18 -13.65 11.98
N ASN A 32 9.80 -14.60 12.70
CA ASN A 32 10.02 -15.98 12.24
C ASN A 32 10.60 -16.09 10.82
N GLN A 33 11.65 -15.34 10.52
CA GLN A 33 12.29 -15.22 9.19
C GLN A 33 11.42 -14.59 8.09
N LEU A 34 10.18 -14.15 8.39
CA LEU A 34 9.37 -13.38 7.45
C LEU A 34 9.86 -11.95 7.39
N THR A 35 10.08 -11.50 6.17
CA THR A 35 10.40 -10.09 5.89
C THR A 35 9.13 -9.23 5.94
N SER A 36 9.31 -7.92 6.05
CA SER A 36 8.18 -6.98 6.07
C SER A 36 7.28 -7.14 4.84
N ILE A 37 7.86 -7.24 3.64
CA ILE A 37 7.07 -7.41 2.41
C ILE A 37 6.34 -8.75 2.35
N GLU A 38 6.92 -9.83 2.89
CA GLU A 38 6.23 -11.13 2.95
C GLU A 38 5.03 -11.09 3.89
N ILE A 39 5.05 -10.28 4.96
CA ILE A 39 3.87 -10.04 5.80
C ILE A 39 2.78 -9.33 4.99
N VAL A 40 3.12 -8.26 4.25
CA VAL A 40 2.17 -7.55 3.39
C VAL A 40 1.55 -8.50 2.35
N ILE A 41 2.38 -9.33 1.70
CA ILE A 41 1.91 -10.35 0.73
C ILE A 41 0.92 -11.33 1.38
N ASN A 42 1.25 -11.88 2.56
CA ASN A 42 0.39 -12.83 3.24
C ASN A 42 -0.95 -12.21 3.63
N ARG A 43 -0.96 -10.95 4.06
CA ARG A 43 -2.18 -10.22 4.36
C ARG A 43 -2.98 -9.90 3.09
N ALA A 44 -2.32 -9.51 1.99
CA ALA A 44 -2.99 -9.27 0.71
C ALA A 44 -3.73 -10.51 0.18
N LYS A 45 -3.16 -11.70 0.36
CA LYS A 45 -3.82 -12.97 0.00
C LYS A 45 -5.15 -13.20 0.75
N LYS A 46 -5.35 -12.58 1.92
CA LYS A 46 -6.62 -12.67 2.67
C LYS A 46 -7.77 -11.95 1.98
N THR A 47 -7.50 -11.08 1.01
CA THR A 47 -8.53 -10.46 0.19
C THR A 47 -9.17 -11.42 -0.82
N ASN A 48 -8.56 -12.59 -1.05
CA ASN A 48 -8.90 -13.55 -2.11
C ASN A 48 -8.81 -12.99 -3.54
N LEU A 49 -8.16 -11.83 -3.71
CA LEU A 49 -7.82 -11.29 -5.02
C LEU A 49 -6.50 -11.88 -5.51
N PRO A 50 -6.28 -12.01 -6.83
CA PRO A 50 -4.93 -12.18 -7.39
C PRO A 50 -3.99 -11.12 -6.83
N VAL A 51 -2.81 -11.53 -6.35
CA VAL A 51 -1.83 -10.62 -5.76
C VAL A 51 -0.68 -10.42 -6.73
N ILE A 52 -0.38 -9.17 -7.03
CA ILE A 52 0.71 -8.76 -7.94
C ILE A 52 1.69 -7.87 -7.15
N LEU A 53 2.96 -8.22 -7.19
CA LEU A 53 4.03 -7.39 -6.62
C LEU A 53 4.55 -6.44 -7.71
N ALA A 54 4.22 -5.15 -7.63
CA ALA A 54 4.61 -4.12 -8.59
C ALA A 54 5.88 -3.41 -8.12
N THR A 55 7.03 -3.78 -8.70
CA THR A 55 8.34 -3.23 -8.38
C THR A 55 8.98 -2.53 -9.58
N SER A 56 10.21 -2.02 -9.43
CA SER A 56 10.88 -1.33 -10.53
C SER A 56 11.80 -2.25 -11.35
N THR A 57 12.26 -1.71 -12.49
CA THR A 57 13.29 -2.36 -13.31
C THR A 57 14.71 -2.13 -12.80
N ASP A 58 14.90 -1.37 -11.72
CA ASP A 58 16.20 -1.16 -11.11
C ASP A 58 16.78 -2.49 -10.59
N PRO A 59 18.08 -2.77 -10.79
CA PRO A 59 18.70 -4.01 -10.30
C PRO A 59 18.61 -4.22 -8.78
N SER A 60 18.53 -3.15 -7.99
CA SER A 60 18.35 -3.27 -6.53
C SER A 60 17.01 -3.91 -6.14
N ASP A 61 16.03 -3.92 -7.07
CA ASP A 61 14.69 -4.49 -6.88
C ASP A 61 14.57 -5.94 -7.40
N ASP A 62 15.66 -6.56 -7.94
CA ASP A 62 15.65 -7.95 -8.44
C ASP A 62 15.22 -8.95 -7.34
N ILE A 63 15.54 -8.65 -6.10
CA ILE A 63 15.15 -9.47 -4.94
C ILE A 63 13.64 -9.69 -4.84
N PHE A 64 12.82 -8.73 -5.29
CA PHE A 64 11.37 -8.84 -5.24
C PHE A 64 10.81 -9.85 -6.25
N VAL A 65 11.53 -10.14 -7.33
CA VAL A 65 11.17 -11.21 -8.27
C VAL A 65 11.28 -12.57 -7.57
N GLU A 66 12.35 -12.81 -6.83
CA GLU A 66 12.53 -14.05 -6.08
C GLU A 66 11.53 -14.18 -4.92
N ILE A 67 11.22 -13.07 -4.25
CA ILE A 67 10.20 -13.05 -3.20
C ILE A 67 8.82 -13.37 -3.77
N ALA A 68 8.44 -12.79 -4.90
CA ALA A 68 7.16 -13.08 -5.56
C ALA A 68 7.07 -14.55 -5.95
N LYS A 69 8.11 -15.11 -6.57
CA LYS A 69 8.19 -16.54 -6.92
C LYS A 69 8.08 -17.45 -5.70
N LYS A 70 8.82 -17.18 -4.62
CA LYS A 70 8.74 -17.91 -3.35
C LYS A 70 7.32 -17.92 -2.79
N ASN A 71 6.64 -16.79 -2.89
CA ASN A 71 5.29 -16.60 -2.37
C ASN A 71 4.19 -17.02 -3.36
N ARG A 72 4.54 -17.49 -4.58
CA ARG A 72 3.59 -17.92 -5.62
C ARG A 72 2.57 -16.82 -5.96
N ILE A 73 3.06 -15.62 -6.22
CA ILE A 73 2.29 -14.47 -6.68
C ILE A 73 2.92 -13.93 -7.96
N GLU A 74 2.16 -13.14 -8.71
CA GLU A 74 2.66 -12.45 -9.88
C GLU A 74 3.60 -11.30 -9.51
N VAL A 75 4.49 -10.95 -10.45
CA VAL A 75 5.38 -9.79 -10.34
C VAL A 75 5.32 -8.97 -11.62
N PHE A 76 5.23 -7.66 -11.46
CA PHE A 76 5.36 -6.69 -12.54
C PHE A 76 6.55 -5.77 -12.26
N ARG A 77 7.35 -5.48 -13.29
CA ARG A 77 8.48 -4.55 -13.21
C ARG A 77 8.25 -3.36 -14.14
N GLY A 78 8.26 -2.16 -13.59
CA GLY A 78 8.00 -0.92 -14.33
C GLY A 78 8.89 0.24 -13.92
N SER A 79 8.44 1.47 -14.12
CA SER A 79 9.18 2.69 -13.81
C SER A 79 9.66 2.75 -12.37
N LEU A 80 10.90 3.16 -12.12
CA LEU A 80 11.47 3.37 -10.81
C LEU A 80 10.86 4.61 -10.12
N LEU A 81 10.80 5.74 -10.81
CA LEU A 81 10.39 7.03 -10.25
C LEU A 81 8.87 7.24 -10.33
N ASN A 82 8.28 6.86 -11.45
CA ASN A 82 6.88 7.09 -11.72
C ASN A 82 6.01 5.91 -11.25
N LYS A 83 5.53 6.00 -9.99
CA LYS A 83 4.64 5.00 -9.38
C LYS A 83 3.32 4.89 -10.15
N ILE A 84 2.76 6.00 -10.61
CA ILE A 84 1.50 6.04 -11.37
C ILE A 84 1.67 5.29 -12.71
N LYS A 85 2.77 5.55 -13.45
CA LYS A 85 3.07 4.80 -14.67
C LYS A 85 3.24 3.31 -14.38
N ARG A 86 3.94 2.94 -13.32
CA ARG A 86 4.13 1.53 -12.95
C ARG A 86 2.80 0.84 -12.66
N TRP A 87 1.85 1.51 -12.02
CA TRP A 87 0.51 0.98 -11.84
C TRP A 87 -0.25 0.85 -13.15
N PHE A 88 -0.21 1.90 -13.99
CA PHE A 88 -0.90 1.91 -15.28
C PHE A 88 -0.40 0.79 -16.20
N ASP A 89 0.91 0.66 -16.36
CA ASP A 89 1.53 -0.40 -17.16
C ASP A 89 1.21 -1.81 -16.59
N CYS A 90 1.10 -1.94 -15.27
CA CYS A 90 0.70 -3.19 -14.60
C CYS A 90 -0.77 -3.55 -14.91
N PHE A 91 -1.68 -2.57 -14.89
CA PHE A 91 -3.08 -2.76 -15.26
C PHE A 91 -3.22 -3.20 -16.70
N GLU A 92 -2.52 -2.54 -17.63
CA GLU A 92 -2.48 -2.91 -19.05
C GLU A 92 -1.97 -4.34 -19.24
N TYR A 93 -0.84 -4.68 -18.59
CA TYR A 93 -0.18 -5.97 -18.74
C TYR A 93 -1.04 -7.14 -18.29
N PHE A 94 -1.78 -7.02 -17.20
CA PHE A 94 -2.65 -8.04 -16.65
C PHE A 94 -4.14 -7.86 -17.00
N SER A 95 -4.49 -6.84 -17.78
CA SER A 95 -5.88 -6.49 -18.16
C SER A 95 -6.78 -6.33 -16.91
N ILE A 96 -6.36 -5.48 -15.97
CA ILE A 96 -7.05 -5.25 -14.70
C ILE A 96 -8.12 -4.18 -14.87
N ASP A 97 -9.36 -4.46 -14.46
CA ASP A 97 -10.46 -3.49 -14.43
C ASP A 97 -10.44 -2.68 -13.13
N ASN A 98 -10.24 -3.34 -11.97
CA ASN A 98 -10.21 -2.71 -10.67
C ASN A 98 -9.01 -3.19 -9.83
N GLY A 99 -8.24 -2.26 -9.26
CA GLY A 99 -7.07 -2.56 -8.43
C GLY A 99 -7.25 -2.08 -6.99
N LEU A 100 -6.98 -2.99 -6.04
CA LEU A 100 -6.68 -2.64 -4.66
C LEU A 100 -5.21 -2.30 -4.58
N LEU A 101 -4.87 -1.02 -4.41
CA LEU A 101 -3.50 -0.54 -4.31
C LEU A 101 -3.04 -0.61 -2.85
N LEU A 102 -1.93 -1.31 -2.61
CA LEU A 102 -1.34 -1.50 -1.29
C LEU A 102 0.10 -0.99 -1.30
N ASP A 103 0.48 -0.24 -0.29
CA ASP A 103 1.88 0.14 -0.10
C ASP A 103 2.63 -0.99 0.64
N GLY A 104 3.84 -1.33 0.16
CA GLY A 104 4.63 -2.47 0.64
C GLY A 104 5.23 -2.29 2.04
N ASP A 105 4.98 -1.16 2.67
CA ASP A 105 5.38 -0.81 4.03
C ASP A 105 4.21 -0.78 5.03
N ASP A 106 2.98 -1.07 4.58
CA ASP A 106 1.78 -1.13 5.43
C ASP A 106 1.57 -2.56 5.95
N LEU A 107 2.38 -2.97 6.94
CA LEU A 107 2.43 -4.35 7.43
C LEU A 107 1.13 -4.83 8.09
N CYS A 108 0.26 -3.91 8.48
CA CYS A 108 -1.05 -4.20 9.08
C CYS A 108 -2.21 -3.77 8.18
N HIS A 109 -1.98 -3.58 6.84
CA HIS A 109 -3.11 -3.19 6.00
C HIS A 109 -4.33 -4.08 6.27
N ASN A 110 -5.48 -3.44 6.39
CA ASN A 110 -6.70 -4.14 6.78
C ASN A 110 -7.36 -4.76 5.54
N TYR A 111 -7.22 -6.08 5.38
CA TYR A 111 -7.77 -6.80 4.24
C TYR A 111 -9.31 -6.73 4.18
N ASP A 112 -10.01 -6.57 5.32
CA ASP A 112 -11.48 -6.41 5.32
C ASP A 112 -11.86 -5.05 4.73
N ILE A 113 -11.12 -3.97 5.02
CA ILE A 113 -11.28 -2.68 4.35
C ILE A 113 -11.00 -2.84 2.86
N GLY A 114 -9.93 -3.54 2.48
CA GLY A 114 -9.59 -3.78 1.07
C GLY A 114 -10.73 -4.46 0.30
N ILE A 115 -11.34 -5.50 0.87
CA ILE A 115 -12.50 -6.19 0.28
C ILE A 115 -13.70 -5.22 0.12
N ARG A 116 -14.01 -4.44 1.17
CA ARG A 116 -15.09 -3.45 1.12
C ARG A 116 -14.83 -2.37 0.07
N ALA A 117 -13.58 -1.90 -0.04
CA ALA A 117 -13.19 -0.86 -0.99
C ALA A 117 -13.37 -1.31 -2.45
N ILE A 118 -12.96 -2.53 -2.81
CA ILE A 118 -13.20 -3.09 -4.15
C ILE A 118 -14.69 -3.24 -4.41
N ASN A 119 -15.46 -3.71 -3.45
CA ASN A 119 -16.91 -3.83 -3.60
C ASN A 119 -17.57 -2.45 -3.75
N GLN A 120 -17.20 -1.47 -2.91
CA GLN A 120 -17.71 -0.11 -3.03
C GLN A 120 -17.37 0.50 -4.39
N LEU A 121 -16.14 0.33 -4.88
CA LEU A 121 -15.72 0.81 -6.20
C LEU A 121 -16.59 0.24 -7.33
N LYS A 122 -16.90 -1.05 -7.28
CA LYS A 122 -17.70 -1.74 -8.32
C LYS A 122 -19.16 -1.33 -8.34
N PHE A 123 -19.72 -0.90 -7.21
CA PHE A 123 -21.13 -0.52 -7.09
C PHE A 123 -21.34 1.00 -7.06
N SER A 124 -20.29 1.80 -6.98
CA SER A 124 -20.34 3.26 -7.05
C SER A 124 -20.11 3.77 -8.48
N ASN A 125 -20.37 5.06 -8.68
CA ASN A 125 -20.00 5.76 -9.92
C ASN A 125 -18.61 6.43 -9.79
N SER A 126 -17.84 6.06 -8.77
CA SER A 126 -16.55 6.67 -8.51
C SER A 126 -15.43 5.97 -9.27
N ASN A 127 -14.42 6.74 -9.65
CA ASN A 127 -13.20 6.20 -10.24
C ASN A 127 -12.24 5.65 -9.18
N MET A 128 -12.33 6.15 -7.94
CA MET A 128 -11.39 5.80 -6.89
C MET A 128 -12.04 5.86 -5.50
N ILE A 129 -11.75 4.88 -4.67
CA ILE A 129 -12.05 4.88 -3.23
C ILE A 129 -10.79 5.28 -2.49
N ILE A 130 -10.91 6.33 -1.68
CA ILE A 130 -9.80 6.93 -0.93
C ILE A 130 -10.01 6.79 0.58
N ASN A 131 -8.94 7.00 1.34
CA ASN A 131 -8.97 6.99 2.79
C ASN A 131 -9.43 8.36 3.34
N PRO A 132 -10.44 8.36 4.24
CA PRO A 132 -10.80 9.57 4.97
C PRO A 132 -9.72 9.93 6.02
N PRO A 133 -9.67 11.20 6.48
CA PRO A 133 -8.64 11.67 7.42
C PRO A 133 -8.62 10.96 8.79
N GLU A 134 -9.70 10.26 9.15
CA GLU A 134 -9.86 9.57 10.42
C GLU A 134 -9.23 8.17 10.45
N ILE A 135 -8.95 7.60 9.28
CA ILE A 135 -8.44 6.23 9.19
C ILE A 135 -7.09 6.06 9.90
N ILE A 136 -6.90 4.88 10.49
CA ILE A 136 -5.60 4.50 11.04
C ILE A 136 -4.57 4.46 9.90
N THR A 137 -3.47 5.20 10.06
CA THR A 137 -2.37 5.24 9.08
C THR A 137 -1.82 3.83 8.84
N GLY A 138 -1.79 3.40 7.57
CA GLY A 138 -1.32 2.08 7.16
C GLY A 138 -2.41 0.98 7.13
N PHE A 139 -3.69 1.33 7.34
CA PHE A 139 -4.78 0.37 7.20
C PHE A 139 -5.27 0.21 5.77
N PHE A 140 -5.23 1.27 4.99
CA PHE A 140 -5.72 1.26 3.62
C PHE A 140 -5.00 2.32 2.79
N THR A 141 -4.75 2.03 1.52
CA THR A 141 -4.20 3.00 0.58
C THR A 141 -5.29 3.48 -0.37
N TYR A 142 -5.63 2.72 -1.42
CA TYR A 142 -6.65 3.09 -2.40
C TYR A 142 -7.27 1.85 -3.06
N ALA A 143 -8.50 2.02 -3.60
CA ALA A 143 -9.00 1.16 -4.67
C ALA A 143 -9.34 2.04 -5.88
N ILE A 144 -8.95 1.64 -7.09
CA ILE A 144 -9.10 2.44 -8.30
C ILE A 144 -9.51 1.57 -9.49
N ASN A 145 -10.37 2.10 -10.37
CA ASN A 145 -10.67 1.45 -11.64
C ASN A 145 -9.70 1.89 -12.74
N TYR A 146 -9.67 1.13 -13.83
CA TYR A 146 -8.79 1.40 -14.97
C TYR A 146 -8.97 2.82 -15.53
N GLU A 147 -10.20 3.28 -15.71
CA GLU A 147 -10.50 4.61 -16.27
C GLU A 147 -9.99 5.74 -15.37
N GLY A 148 -10.12 5.59 -14.06
CA GLY A 148 -9.57 6.54 -13.09
C GLY A 148 -8.05 6.59 -13.12
N LEU A 149 -7.40 5.42 -13.14
CA LEU A 149 -5.95 5.33 -13.22
C LEU A 149 -5.40 5.90 -14.53
N LYS A 150 -6.06 5.64 -15.65
CA LYS A 150 -5.72 6.20 -16.96
C LYS A 150 -5.75 7.72 -16.94
N LYS A 151 -6.83 8.33 -16.43
CA LYS A 151 -6.94 9.80 -16.31
C LYS A 151 -5.85 10.40 -15.43
N ILE A 152 -5.46 9.73 -14.32
CA ILE A 152 -4.36 10.20 -13.48
C ILE A 152 -3.03 10.07 -14.25
N TYR A 153 -2.80 8.98 -14.97
CA TYR A 153 -1.59 8.77 -15.75
C TYR A 153 -1.43 9.82 -16.87
N GLU A 154 -2.51 10.16 -17.59
CA GLU A 154 -2.51 11.12 -18.70
C GLU A 154 -2.06 12.53 -18.30
N ILE A 155 -2.15 12.90 -17.02
CA ILE A 155 -1.71 14.21 -16.54
C ILE A 155 -0.31 14.22 -15.95
N VAL A 156 0.37 13.06 -15.89
CA VAL A 156 1.77 13.00 -15.44
C VAL A 156 2.66 13.52 -16.58
N PRO A 157 3.53 14.53 -16.33
CA PRO A 157 4.24 15.22 -17.40
C PRO A 157 5.20 14.32 -18.21
N ASP A 158 5.90 13.42 -17.54
CA ASP A 158 6.89 12.53 -18.17
C ASP A 158 7.17 11.28 -17.32
N GLU A 159 7.98 10.36 -17.88
CA GLU A 159 8.34 9.10 -17.23
C GLU A 159 9.29 9.28 -16.03
N LEU A 160 10.02 10.38 -15.95
CA LEU A 160 10.97 10.68 -14.88
C LEU A 160 10.32 11.43 -13.71
N THR A 161 9.05 11.84 -13.87
CA THR A 161 8.30 12.48 -12.80
C THR A 161 8.21 11.57 -11.59
N ASN A 162 8.66 12.07 -10.44
CA ASN A 162 8.48 11.34 -9.18
C ASN A 162 7.03 11.45 -8.72
N THR A 163 6.33 10.32 -8.66
CA THR A 163 4.93 10.23 -8.25
C THR A 163 4.74 9.41 -6.98
N ASP A 164 5.71 9.42 -6.05
CA ASP A 164 5.59 8.69 -4.78
C ASP A 164 4.37 9.16 -3.95
N VAL A 165 4.11 10.47 -3.93
CA VAL A 165 2.89 11.04 -3.34
C VAL A 165 1.94 11.43 -4.46
N ILE A 166 0.82 10.73 -4.57
CA ILE A 166 -0.10 10.85 -5.70
C ILE A 166 -1.23 11.86 -5.50
N THR A 167 -1.41 12.42 -4.30
CA THR A 167 -2.56 13.27 -3.93
C THR A 167 -2.79 14.42 -4.91
N ARG A 168 -1.72 15.12 -5.32
CA ARG A 168 -1.80 16.22 -6.30
C ARG A 168 -2.27 15.77 -7.69
N PHE A 169 -1.84 14.58 -8.10
CA PHE A 169 -2.27 14.03 -9.39
C PHE A 169 -3.74 13.60 -9.34
N ILE A 170 -4.22 13.05 -8.21
CA ILE A 170 -5.64 12.78 -8.02
C ILE A 170 -6.46 14.07 -8.16
N GLU A 171 -6.10 15.13 -7.42
CA GLU A 171 -6.79 16.42 -7.46
C GLU A 171 -6.82 17.03 -8.88
N LYS A 172 -5.67 17.05 -9.57
CA LYS A 172 -5.55 17.62 -10.91
C LYS A 172 -6.28 16.82 -12.00
N SER A 173 -6.39 15.50 -11.84
CA SER A 173 -7.06 14.61 -12.81
C SER A 173 -8.58 14.79 -12.85
N LYS A 174 -9.15 15.40 -11.80
CA LYS A 174 -10.61 15.61 -11.66
C LYS A 174 -11.42 14.31 -11.75
N ILE A 175 -10.84 13.18 -11.35
CA ILE A 175 -11.59 11.93 -11.24
C ILE A 175 -12.57 12.00 -10.08
N THR A 176 -13.63 11.20 -10.16
CA THR A 176 -14.58 11.07 -9.06
C THR A 176 -14.01 10.18 -7.96
N THR A 177 -14.03 10.66 -6.72
CA THR A 177 -13.55 9.92 -5.56
C THR A 177 -14.62 9.80 -4.49
N GLU A 178 -14.62 8.70 -3.76
CA GLU A 178 -15.43 8.49 -2.55
C GLU A 178 -14.54 8.01 -1.40
N ASN A 179 -14.87 8.41 -0.18
CA ASN A 179 -14.22 7.87 1.00
C ASN A 179 -14.71 6.44 1.26
N ILE A 180 -13.79 5.56 1.69
CA ILE A 180 -14.18 4.27 2.25
C ILE A 180 -15.01 4.49 3.53
N VAL A 181 -16.09 3.73 3.68
CA VAL A 181 -16.89 3.74 4.92
C VAL A 181 -16.13 2.97 5.99
N LEU A 182 -15.85 3.63 7.12
CA LEU A 182 -15.09 3.07 8.23
C LEU A 182 -15.99 2.62 9.39
N ASP A 183 -15.63 1.50 10.01
CA ASP A 183 -16.11 1.13 11.33
C ASP A 183 -15.39 1.95 12.41
N SER A 184 -16.00 2.10 13.59
CA SER A 184 -15.41 2.88 14.69
C SER A 184 -14.02 2.38 15.12
N SER A 185 -13.78 1.08 15.05
CA SER A 185 -12.48 0.47 15.36
C SER A 185 -11.39 0.73 14.32
N GLU A 186 -11.72 1.35 13.19
CA GLU A 186 -10.77 1.67 12.11
C GLU A 186 -10.30 3.13 12.15
N GLN A 187 -10.80 3.88 13.15
CA GLN A 187 -10.58 5.31 13.34
C GLN A 187 -9.79 5.55 14.63
N ASN A 188 -8.47 5.66 14.56
CA ASN A 188 -7.66 6.01 15.72
C ASN A 188 -6.37 6.71 15.29
N LYS A 189 -6.33 8.03 15.49
CA LYS A 189 -5.18 8.88 15.11
C LYS A 189 -3.92 8.65 15.96
N ASN A 190 -4.03 7.91 17.05
CA ASN A 190 -2.91 7.59 17.94
C ASN A 190 -2.20 6.28 17.56
N ILE A 191 -2.66 5.60 16.50
CA ILE A 191 -2.08 4.36 16.00
C ILE A 191 -1.45 4.63 14.62
N ARG A 192 -0.20 4.20 14.44
CA ARG A 192 0.56 4.27 13.21
C ARG A 192 1.04 2.87 12.81
N LEU A 193 0.65 2.41 11.63
CA LEU A 193 0.86 1.04 11.14
C LEU A 193 1.59 0.98 9.79
N THR A 194 2.52 1.92 9.54
CA THR A 194 3.39 1.92 8.36
C THR A 194 4.87 1.93 8.77
N LEU A 195 5.73 1.28 7.98
CA LEU A 195 7.15 1.05 8.27
C LEU A 195 8.04 2.04 7.51
N ASP A 196 8.42 3.15 8.14
CA ASP A 196 9.26 4.19 7.54
C ASP A 196 10.51 4.52 8.32
N TYR A 197 10.52 4.27 9.63
CA TYR A 197 11.57 4.66 10.57
C TYR A 197 12.00 3.46 11.42
N GLN A 198 13.14 3.60 12.10
CA GLN A 198 13.64 2.57 13.02
C GLN A 198 12.65 2.27 14.15
N GLU A 199 11.93 3.28 14.62
CA GLU A 199 10.89 3.14 15.64
C GLU A 199 9.70 2.31 15.14
N ASP A 200 9.33 2.45 13.86
CA ASP A 200 8.30 1.59 13.26
C ASP A 200 8.75 0.12 13.23
N LEU A 201 10.04 -0.13 12.93
CA LEU A 201 10.60 -1.49 12.95
C LEU A 201 10.51 -2.11 14.35
N LEU A 202 10.86 -1.35 15.38
CA LEU A 202 10.76 -1.79 16.77
C LEU A 202 9.30 -2.06 17.16
N PHE A 203 8.39 -1.17 16.77
CA PHE A 203 6.95 -1.32 16.97
C PHE A 203 6.43 -2.62 16.34
N PHE A 204 6.70 -2.87 15.05
CA PHE A 204 6.19 -4.07 14.38
C PHE A 204 6.79 -5.36 14.95
N ARG A 205 8.06 -5.36 15.31
CA ARG A 205 8.66 -6.51 16.00
C ARG A 205 8.00 -6.77 17.35
N LYS A 206 7.68 -5.72 18.10
CA LYS A 206 6.97 -5.86 19.37
C LYS A 206 5.54 -6.34 19.17
N LEU A 207 4.79 -5.75 18.24
CA LEU A 207 3.42 -6.12 17.90
C LEU A 207 3.31 -7.60 17.53
N TYR A 208 4.17 -8.04 16.63
CA TYR A 208 4.15 -9.41 16.11
C TYR A 208 4.85 -10.46 17.01
N GLN A 209 5.40 -10.08 18.17
CA GLN A 209 5.73 -11.05 19.22
C GLN A 209 4.47 -11.74 19.74
N ASP A 210 3.41 -10.97 19.94
CA ASP A 210 2.20 -11.41 20.61
C ASP A 210 1.05 -11.72 19.65
N LEU A 211 1.00 -11.05 18.48
CA LEU A 211 -0.05 -11.24 17.48
C LEU A 211 0.39 -12.09 16.30
N ASP A 212 -0.56 -12.80 15.69
CA ASP A 212 -0.37 -13.42 14.38
C ASP A 212 -0.27 -12.34 13.28
N ILE A 213 0.51 -12.62 12.22
CA ILE A 213 0.66 -11.68 11.10
C ILE A 213 -0.64 -11.49 10.30
N LEU A 214 -1.57 -12.43 10.40
CA LEU A 214 -2.88 -12.40 9.73
C LEU A 214 -4.00 -11.94 10.64
N GLU A 215 -3.67 -11.43 11.84
CA GLU A 215 -4.69 -10.94 12.76
C GLU A 215 -5.56 -9.85 12.11
N SER A 216 -6.87 -9.85 12.43
CA SER A 216 -7.81 -8.86 11.87
C SER A 216 -7.47 -7.44 12.31
N GLY A 217 -7.83 -6.44 11.50
CA GLY A 217 -7.64 -5.03 11.86
C GLY A 217 -8.28 -4.70 13.20
N LYS A 218 -9.50 -5.19 13.44
CA LYS A 218 -10.23 -4.99 14.72
C LYS A 218 -9.45 -5.54 15.92
N ASN A 219 -8.92 -6.73 15.82
CA ASN A 219 -8.17 -7.36 16.92
C ASN A 219 -6.81 -6.68 17.14
N ILE A 220 -6.15 -6.21 16.07
CA ILE A 220 -4.92 -5.42 16.19
C ILE A 220 -5.21 -4.15 16.99
N VAL A 221 -6.28 -3.41 16.67
CA VAL A 221 -6.66 -2.20 17.40
C VAL A 221 -6.99 -2.49 18.86
N ALA A 222 -7.84 -3.49 19.11
CA ALA A 222 -8.20 -3.88 20.47
C ALA A 222 -6.98 -4.28 21.33
N TYR A 223 -5.99 -4.96 20.71
CA TYR A 223 -4.73 -5.28 21.36
C TYR A 223 -3.92 -4.02 21.70
N LEU A 224 -3.79 -3.09 20.76
CA LEU A 224 -3.03 -1.85 20.93
C LEU A 224 -3.69 -0.90 21.95
N GLU A 225 -5.00 -0.84 22.00
CA GLU A 225 -5.74 -0.07 23.02
C GLU A 225 -5.55 -0.65 24.43
N LYS A 226 -5.51 -1.97 24.55
CA LYS A 226 -5.22 -2.65 25.83
C LYS A 226 -3.75 -2.50 26.26
N ASN A 227 -2.81 -2.39 25.32
CA ASN A 227 -1.37 -2.28 25.55
C ASN A 227 -0.87 -0.90 25.06
N SER A 228 -1.34 0.16 25.72
CA SER A 228 -1.16 1.55 25.29
C SER A 228 0.28 2.06 25.23
N ASP A 229 1.24 1.34 25.81
CA ASP A 229 2.67 1.59 25.74
C ASP A 229 3.25 1.23 24.35
N ILE A 230 2.67 0.26 23.65
CA ILE A 230 3.16 -0.20 22.34
C ILE A 230 3.01 0.87 21.26
N PRO A 231 1.84 1.53 21.06
CA PRO A 231 1.72 2.63 20.10
C PRO A 231 2.67 3.79 20.35
N LEU A 232 3.09 4.03 21.61
CA LEU A 232 4.01 5.11 21.95
C LEU A 232 5.42 4.92 21.37
N ILE A 233 5.78 3.69 20.97
CA ILE A 233 7.10 3.39 20.38
C ILE A 233 7.34 4.23 19.12
N ASN A 234 6.32 4.37 18.25
CA ASN A 234 6.46 5.04 16.95
C ASN A 234 5.52 6.23 16.74
N PHE A 235 4.62 6.53 17.66
CA PHE A 235 3.61 7.58 17.48
C PHE A 235 4.22 8.96 17.14
N LYS A 236 5.36 9.31 17.77
CA LYS A 236 6.03 10.60 17.49
C LYS A 236 6.45 10.75 16.02
N LYS A 237 6.65 9.64 15.29
CA LYS A 237 7.01 9.65 13.86
C LYS A 237 5.84 10.01 12.94
N GLN A 238 4.60 10.01 13.44
CA GLN A 238 3.44 10.43 12.65
C GLN A 238 3.56 11.90 12.21
N GLN A 239 4.02 12.80 13.08
CA GLN A 239 4.21 14.20 12.72
C GLN A 239 5.34 14.38 11.69
N ASP A 240 6.45 13.66 11.84
CA ASP A 240 7.56 13.66 10.88
C ASP A 240 7.09 13.19 9.50
N PHE A 241 6.26 12.15 9.46
CA PHE A 241 5.67 11.62 8.24
C PHE A 241 4.76 12.65 7.55
N LEU A 242 3.83 13.27 8.27
CA LEU A 242 2.92 14.29 7.73
C LEU A 242 3.68 15.51 7.20
N ASN A 243 4.70 15.98 7.92
CA ASN A 243 5.54 17.09 7.49
C ASN A 243 6.30 16.78 6.19
N ASN A 244 6.78 15.54 6.04
CA ASN A 244 7.47 15.11 4.83
C ASN A 244 6.52 15.01 3.63
N GLN A 245 5.29 14.53 3.81
CA GLN A 245 4.26 14.53 2.77
C GLN A 245 3.92 15.95 2.31
N THR A 246 3.75 16.88 3.25
CA THR A 246 3.46 18.29 2.93
C THR A 246 4.58 18.90 2.09
N LYS A 247 5.84 18.76 2.51
CA LYS A 247 7.00 19.24 1.75
C LYS A 247 7.08 18.65 0.34
N PHE A 248 6.80 17.35 0.21
CA PHE A 248 6.79 16.71 -1.12
C PHE A 248 5.69 17.30 -2.00
N ASN A 249 4.47 17.44 -1.50
CA ASN A 249 3.36 18.04 -2.23
C ASN A 249 3.66 19.48 -2.69
N GLU A 250 4.38 20.27 -1.89
CA GLU A 250 4.83 21.62 -2.24
C GLU A 250 5.89 21.62 -3.34
N SER A 251 6.73 20.58 -3.42
CA SER A 251 7.79 20.46 -4.44
C SER A 251 7.30 20.01 -5.81
N VAL A 252 6.11 19.43 -5.90
CA VAL A 252 5.49 18.92 -7.16
C VAL A 252 4.62 20.00 -7.85
N LEU A 253 4.63 21.23 -7.33
CA LEU A 253 3.99 22.40 -7.95
C LEU A 253 4.89 23.01 -9.00
#